data_38b75cf79b0ab7e9ea736e89cabef036
#
_entry.id   38b75cf79b0ab7e9ea736e89cabef036
#
_cell.length_a   1.000
_cell.length_b   1.000
_cell.length_c   1.000
_cell.angle_alpha   90.00
_cell.angle_beta   90.00
_cell.angle_gamma   90.00
#
_symmetry.space_group_name_H-M   'P 1'
#
loop_
_entity.id
_entity.type
_entity.pdbx_description
1 polymer ?
#
loop_
_entity_poly.entity_id
_entity_poly.type
_entity_poly.pdbx_seq_one_letter_code
_entity_poly.pdbx_strand_id
1 'polypeptide(L)'
;RLGALETQLVRPVVTPQEASAPSGPALPAAQPPTSPKVTSPENPAALGSPATLLARAVVASLVEAGVKRLVISPGSRNAPLTYALADAAQAGYLQLRVVVDERSAAFVALGASRSDWLHEGLARPAVAVMTSGSAVANAHPAVVEADAAGVPLIILSADRPHALVNTGASQTTVQTGIFGAATRYQADLGDTNASGAVANQVRRAVAAASGRLILDPVPVHLNVRLAPPLAPAAPWQVPHLEPKTHWLRARKPLEEQLNGVTVSQVGCRLGLDPARRGVIVVGDNDDAELAHFAASLAHAWGWPLLAEPTSLVRTNANAVAAYSALLAGGDGSVGGDGSVGGDGAQLSQEIEQLLVVGHPTLTRPIGALLAREDIYQVVLTNRARWSDVSGQAAYV
;
A
#
# COMPACT_ATOMS: atom_id res chain seq x y z
N ARG A 1 5.53 4.70 -39.28
CA ARG A 1 6.41 3.63 -38.75
C ARG A 1 6.09 3.31 -37.28
N LEU A 2 4.82 3.19 -36.92
CA LEU A 2 4.36 2.73 -35.58
C LEU A 2 3.53 1.45 -35.65
N GLY A 3 3.38 0.85 -36.84
CA GLY A 3 2.57 -0.35 -37.05
C GLY A 3 3.31 -1.70 -36.96
N ALA A 4 4.59 -1.73 -36.64
CA ALA A 4 5.40 -2.95 -36.74
C ALA A 4 5.83 -3.57 -35.38
N LEU A 5 5.39 -3.01 -34.25
CA LEU A 5 5.78 -3.49 -32.90
C LEU A 5 4.67 -4.20 -32.11
N GLU A 6 3.44 -4.22 -32.63
CA GLU A 6 2.32 -4.87 -31.92
C GLU A 6 2.17 -6.39 -32.20
N THR A 7 2.90 -6.93 -33.16
CA THR A 7 2.67 -8.33 -33.61
C THR A 7 3.57 -9.39 -32.95
N GLN A 8 4.40 -9.03 -31.97
CA GLN A 8 5.35 -10.01 -31.37
C GLN A 8 5.06 -10.42 -29.92
N LEU A 9 3.94 -10.04 -29.32
CA LEU A 9 3.65 -10.35 -27.91
C LEU A 9 2.50 -11.33 -27.67
N VAL A 10 1.93 -11.94 -28.71
CA VAL A 10 0.92 -12.99 -28.52
C VAL A 10 1.48 -14.31 -29.06
N ARG A 11 2.06 -15.12 -28.19
CA ARG A 11 2.30 -16.53 -28.46
C ARG A 11 0.99 -17.30 -28.26
N PRO A 12 0.59 -18.16 -29.23
CA PRO A 12 -0.61 -18.98 -29.04
C PRO A 12 -0.39 -20.02 -27.95
N VAL A 13 -1.42 -20.19 -27.12
CA VAL A 13 -1.51 -21.26 -26.13
C VAL A 13 -1.54 -22.57 -26.88
N VAL A 14 -0.51 -23.40 -26.74
CA VAL A 14 -0.48 -24.78 -27.26
C VAL A 14 -1.32 -25.62 -26.32
N THR A 15 -2.44 -26.14 -26.83
CA THR A 15 -3.22 -27.17 -26.15
C THR A 15 -2.45 -28.49 -26.15
N PRO A 16 -2.39 -29.21 -25.00
CA PRO A 16 -1.75 -30.51 -24.96
C PRO A 16 -2.53 -31.54 -25.84
N GLN A 17 -1.84 -32.12 -26.77
CA GLN A 17 -2.35 -33.26 -27.54
C GLN A 17 -2.37 -34.49 -26.63
N GLU A 18 -3.50 -35.19 -26.58
CA GLU A 18 -3.68 -36.41 -25.82
C GLU A 18 -2.69 -37.50 -26.31
N ALA A 19 -1.72 -37.81 -25.44
CA ALA A 19 -0.85 -38.96 -25.64
C ALA A 19 -1.52 -40.19 -25.00
N SER A 20 -1.86 -41.17 -25.81
CA SER A 20 -2.35 -42.48 -25.40
C SER A 20 -1.34 -43.18 -24.49
N ALA A 21 -1.76 -43.54 -23.27
CA ALA A 21 -0.96 -44.31 -22.35
C ALA A 21 -0.90 -45.80 -22.69
N PRO A 22 0.25 -46.46 -22.51
CA PRO A 22 0.33 -47.90 -22.65
C PRO A 22 -0.28 -48.59 -21.42
N SER A 23 -1.07 -49.62 -21.66
CA SER A 23 -1.68 -50.51 -20.67
C SER A 23 -0.63 -51.33 -19.92
N GLY A 24 -0.38 -51.00 -18.66
CA GLY A 24 0.38 -51.81 -17.70
C GLY A 24 -0.57 -52.55 -16.73
N PRO A 25 -0.13 -53.62 -16.06
CA PRO A 25 -0.98 -54.51 -15.27
C PRO A 25 -1.55 -53.80 -14.01
N ALA A 26 -2.79 -54.13 -13.71
CA ALA A 26 -3.57 -53.55 -12.61
C ALA A 26 -2.90 -53.85 -11.24
N LEU A 27 -2.69 -52.79 -10.46
CA LEU A 27 -2.32 -52.89 -9.05
C LEU A 27 -3.55 -53.28 -8.19
N PRO A 28 -3.37 -54.04 -7.12
CA PRO A 28 -4.48 -54.47 -6.26
C PRO A 28 -5.08 -53.27 -5.51
N ALA A 29 -6.41 -53.28 -5.36
CA ALA A 29 -7.20 -52.24 -4.67
C ALA A 29 -6.69 -51.99 -3.26
N ALA A 30 -6.30 -50.74 -3.01
CA ALA A 30 -5.96 -50.28 -1.65
C ALA A 30 -7.24 -50.17 -0.82
N GLN A 31 -7.26 -50.76 0.36
CA GLN A 31 -8.32 -50.59 1.35
C GLN A 31 -8.40 -49.13 1.80
N PRO A 32 -9.59 -48.56 2.07
CA PRO A 32 -9.72 -47.19 2.55
C PRO A 32 -9.06 -47.05 3.91
N PRO A 33 -8.35 -45.94 4.15
CA PRO A 33 -7.69 -45.72 5.42
C PRO A 33 -8.76 -45.56 6.54
N THR A 34 -8.61 -46.33 7.60
CA THR A 34 -9.35 -46.14 8.85
C THR A 34 -9.07 -44.79 9.41
N SER A 35 -10.12 -44.01 9.73
CA SER A 35 -10.00 -42.68 10.34
C SER A 35 -9.13 -42.74 11.60
N PRO A 36 -8.06 -41.92 11.72
CA PRO A 36 -7.28 -41.87 12.92
C PRO A 36 -8.09 -41.27 14.08
N LYS A 37 -8.11 -41.96 15.22
CA LYS A 37 -8.60 -41.39 16.48
C LYS A 37 -7.80 -40.13 16.80
N VAL A 38 -8.48 -39.01 16.96
CA VAL A 38 -7.91 -37.75 17.44
C VAL A 38 -7.50 -37.97 18.90
N THR A 39 -6.22 -38.30 19.14
CA THR A 39 -5.60 -38.22 20.47
C THR A 39 -4.97 -36.83 20.56
N SER A 40 -5.36 -36.06 21.57
CA SER A 40 -4.72 -34.77 21.90
C SER A 40 -3.20 -34.97 22.03
N PRO A 41 -2.37 -34.15 21.39
CA PRO A 41 -0.92 -34.28 21.49
C PRO A 41 -0.46 -33.75 22.84
N GLU A 42 -0.16 -34.63 23.77
CA GLU A 42 0.50 -34.32 25.06
C GLU A 42 2.02 -34.12 24.91
N ASN A 43 2.57 -34.17 23.70
CA ASN A 43 4.03 -34.07 23.50
C ASN A 43 4.38 -32.69 22.91
N PRO A 44 5.12 -31.83 23.66
CA PRO A 44 5.57 -30.52 23.14
C PRO A 44 6.38 -30.60 21.85
N ALA A 45 7.08 -31.70 21.59
CA ALA A 45 7.80 -31.94 20.35
C ALA A 45 6.90 -32.05 19.11
N ALA A 46 5.62 -32.41 19.29
CA ALA A 46 4.63 -32.48 18.21
C ALA A 46 4.09 -31.11 17.78
N LEU A 47 4.25 -30.08 18.60
CA LEU A 47 3.79 -28.70 18.32
C LEU A 47 4.69 -27.96 17.33
N GLY A 48 5.95 -28.38 17.19
CA GLY A 48 6.93 -27.75 16.27
C GLY A 48 8.00 -26.94 16.99
N SER A 49 9.01 -26.50 16.25
CA SER A 49 10.11 -25.67 16.79
C SER A 49 9.59 -24.30 17.26
N PRO A 50 10.31 -23.59 18.15
CA PRO A 50 9.99 -22.23 18.54
C PRO A 50 9.78 -21.29 17.33
N ALA A 51 10.61 -21.41 16.29
CA ALA A 51 10.46 -20.67 15.05
C ALA A 51 9.14 -20.97 14.31
N THR A 52 8.73 -22.24 14.29
CA THR A 52 7.45 -22.66 13.70
C THR A 52 6.27 -22.09 14.49
N LEU A 53 6.31 -22.17 15.83
CA LEU A 53 5.24 -21.65 16.68
C LEU A 53 5.12 -20.13 16.57
N LEU A 54 6.24 -19.41 16.58
CA LEU A 54 6.28 -17.96 16.40
C LEU A 54 5.70 -17.57 15.04
N ALA A 55 6.11 -18.23 13.96
CA ALA A 55 5.61 -17.95 12.62
C ALA A 55 4.09 -18.17 12.53
N ARG A 56 3.57 -19.28 13.06
CA ARG A 56 2.14 -19.57 13.12
C ARG A 56 1.37 -18.52 13.92
N ALA A 57 1.90 -18.09 15.07
CA ALA A 57 1.31 -17.04 15.89
C ALA A 57 1.26 -15.69 15.18
N VAL A 58 2.33 -15.30 14.46
CA VAL A 58 2.37 -14.07 13.65
C VAL A 58 1.34 -14.14 12.54
N VAL A 59 1.27 -15.23 11.78
CA VAL A 59 0.32 -15.39 10.66
C VAL A 59 -1.12 -15.40 11.14
N ALA A 60 -1.44 -16.15 12.20
CA ALA A 60 -2.78 -16.15 12.80
C ALA A 60 -3.19 -14.73 13.21
N SER A 61 -2.29 -14.00 13.88
CA SER A 61 -2.56 -12.64 14.36
C SER A 61 -2.76 -11.63 13.21
N LEU A 62 -2.04 -11.79 12.09
CA LEU A 62 -2.25 -10.97 10.89
C LEU A 62 -3.64 -11.22 10.28
N VAL A 63 -4.04 -12.50 10.15
CA VAL A 63 -5.37 -12.87 9.66
C VAL A 63 -6.46 -12.32 10.58
N GLU A 64 -6.35 -12.54 11.89
CA GLU A 64 -7.32 -12.02 12.87
C GLU A 64 -7.41 -10.49 12.87
N ALA A 65 -6.29 -9.80 12.59
CA ALA A 65 -6.28 -8.34 12.45
C ALA A 65 -6.83 -7.85 11.10
N GLY A 66 -7.31 -8.74 10.23
CA GLY A 66 -7.98 -8.40 8.97
C GLY A 66 -7.05 -8.24 7.76
N VAL A 67 -5.78 -8.64 7.87
CA VAL A 67 -4.85 -8.67 6.74
C VAL A 67 -5.27 -9.76 5.76
N LYS A 68 -5.33 -9.43 4.46
CA LYS A 68 -5.74 -10.36 3.41
C LYS A 68 -4.66 -10.64 2.37
N ARG A 69 -3.79 -9.68 2.07
CA ARG A 69 -2.84 -9.76 0.96
C ARG A 69 -1.41 -9.78 1.44
N LEU A 70 -0.68 -10.82 1.05
CA LEU A 70 0.74 -10.95 1.39
C LEU A 70 1.55 -11.27 0.14
N VAL A 71 2.71 -10.65 0.04
CA VAL A 71 3.68 -10.85 -1.03
C VAL A 71 4.97 -11.36 -0.39
N ILE A 72 5.45 -12.52 -0.81
CA ILE A 72 6.62 -13.14 -0.22
C ILE A 72 7.76 -13.28 -1.23
N SER A 73 8.96 -12.87 -0.79
CA SER A 73 10.23 -13.22 -1.44
C SER A 73 10.84 -14.38 -0.66
N PRO A 74 10.93 -15.59 -1.25
CA PRO A 74 11.34 -16.78 -0.52
C PRO A 74 12.82 -16.76 -0.17
N GLY A 75 13.16 -17.27 1.02
CA GLY A 75 14.52 -17.44 1.49
C GLY A 75 14.59 -18.41 2.68
N SER A 76 15.78 -18.91 3.00
CA SER A 76 15.91 -19.92 4.05
C SER A 76 15.47 -19.43 5.42
N ARG A 77 15.78 -18.15 5.79
CA ARG A 77 15.45 -17.63 7.12
C ARG A 77 13.96 -17.41 7.31
N ASN A 78 13.23 -17.03 6.28
CA ASN A 78 11.78 -16.87 6.38
C ASN A 78 10.98 -18.14 6.09
N ALA A 79 11.63 -19.30 5.97
CA ALA A 79 10.93 -20.57 5.72
C ALA A 79 9.80 -20.86 6.72
N PRO A 80 9.92 -20.67 8.05
CA PRO A 80 8.80 -20.87 8.97
C PRO A 80 7.59 -20.02 8.63
N LEU A 81 7.80 -18.74 8.25
CA LEU A 81 6.74 -17.85 7.80
C LEU A 81 6.15 -18.31 6.47
N THR A 82 7.00 -18.76 5.54
CA THR A 82 6.56 -19.27 4.22
C THR A 82 5.61 -20.46 4.38
N TYR A 83 5.94 -21.44 5.19
CA TYR A 83 5.08 -22.58 5.44
C TYR A 83 3.76 -22.17 6.11
N ALA A 84 3.81 -21.36 7.16
CA ALA A 84 2.61 -20.91 7.86
C ALA A 84 1.68 -20.08 6.93
N LEU A 85 2.25 -19.24 6.06
CA LEU A 85 1.50 -18.45 5.08
C LEU A 85 0.88 -19.33 3.99
N ALA A 86 1.61 -20.34 3.51
CA ALA A 86 1.10 -21.28 2.52
C ALA A 86 -0.08 -22.08 3.08
N ASP A 87 0.03 -22.60 4.32
CA ASP A 87 -1.05 -23.32 4.99
C ASP A 87 -2.28 -22.44 5.21
N ALA A 88 -2.09 -21.18 5.64
CA ALA A 88 -3.19 -20.23 5.82
C ALA A 88 -3.84 -19.80 4.49
N ALA A 89 -3.06 -19.68 3.41
CA ALA A 89 -3.57 -19.41 2.07
C ALA A 89 -4.39 -20.59 1.53
N GLN A 90 -3.89 -21.81 1.72
CA GLN A 90 -4.60 -23.04 1.33
C GLN A 90 -5.92 -23.18 2.13
N ALA A 91 -5.96 -22.76 3.37
CA ALA A 91 -7.16 -22.72 4.19
C ALA A 91 -8.12 -21.55 3.81
N GLY A 92 -7.78 -20.70 2.86
CA GLY A 92 -8.62 -19.62 2.34
C GLY A 92 -8.64 -18.34 3.16
N TYR A 93 -7.76 -18.19 4.16
CA TYR A 93 -7.73 -17.00 5.04
C TYR A 93 -7.07 -15.78 4.40
N LEU A 94 -6.12 -16.00 3.46
CA LEU A 94 -5.34 -14.93 2.86
C LEU A 94 -4.97 -15.25 1.40
N GLN A 95 -4.56 -14.21 0.67
CA GLN A 95 -4.01 -14.31 -0.68
C GLN A 95 -2.49 -14.16 -0.61
N LEU A 96 -1.76 -15.21 -0.97
CA LEU A 96 -0.31 -15.23 -0.99
C LEU A 96 0.21 -15.14 -2.43
N ARG A 97 1.07 -14.17 -2.68
CA ARG A 97 1.78 -14.02 -3.95
C ARG A 97 3.28 -14.17 -3.75
N VAL A 98 3.94 -14.93 -4.61
CA VAL A 98 5.40 -15.07 -4.62
C VAL A 98 6.01 -14.10 -5.63
N VAL A 99 6.96 -13.29 -5.19
CA VAL A 99 7.77 -12.39 -6.05
C VAL A 99 9.21 -12.51 -5.59
N VAL A 100 10.13 -12.91 -6.49
CA VAL A 100 11.50 -13.27 -6.12
C VAL A 100 12.32 -12.06 -5.67
N ASP A 101 12.19 -10.93 -6.36
CA ASP A 101 12.88 -9.67 -6.03
C ASP A 101 12.16 -8.92 -4.93
N GLU A 102 12.84 -8.62 -3.81
CA GLU A 102 12.25 -8.02 -2.62
C GLU A 102 11.77 -6.58 -2.86
N ARG A 103 12.47 -5.80 -3.69
CA ARG A 103 12.05 -4.45 -4.04
C ARG A 103 10.74 -4.49 -4.81
N SER A 104 10.64 -5.35 -5.81
CA SER A 104 9.42 -5.56 -6.58
C SER A 104 8.28 -6.08 -5.68
N ALA A 105 8.57 -7.02 -4.77
CA ALA A 105 7.62 -7.56 -3.80
C ALA A 105 7.02 -6.46 -2.92
N ALA A 106 7.85 -5.55 -2.41
CA ALA A 106 7.41 -4.45 -1.56
C ALA A 106 6.51 -3.46 -2.33
N PHE A 107 6.84 -3.12 -3.59
CA PHE A 107 5.97 -2.28 -4.43
C PHE A 107 4.66 -2.99 -4.83
N VAL A 108 4.68 -4.29 -5.07
CA VAL A 108 3.45 -5.07 -5.31
C VAL A 108 2.55 -5.04 -4.07
N ALA A 109 3.10 -5.18 -2.87
CA ALA A 109 2.36 -5.07 -1.63
C ALA A 109 1.78 -3.66 -1.43
N LEU A 110 2.58 -2.60 -1.69
CA LEU A 110 2.13 -1.21 -1.64
C LEU A 110 0.93 -0.98 -2.57
N GLY A 111 1.02 -1.41 -3.83
CA GLY A 111 -0.06 -1.28 -4.80
C GLY A 111 -1.32 -2.05 -4.40
N ALA A 112 -1.16 -3.26 -3.82
CA ALA A 112 -2.26 -4.06 -3.32
C ALA A 112 -2.99 -3.37 -2.16
N SER A 113 -2.25 -2.76 -1.23
CA SER A 113 -2.82 -2.01 -0.11
C SER A 113 -3.57 -0.76 -0.58
N ARG A 114 -2.99 0.01 -1.51
CA ARG A 114 -3.66 1.18 -2.10
C ARG A 114 -4.94 0.78 -2.83
N SER A 115 -4.93 -0.35 -3.55
CA SER A 115 -6.12 -0.88 -4.21
C SER A 115 -7.24 -1.22 -3.22
N ASP A 116 -6.92 -1.89 -2.10
CA ASP A 116 -7.91 -2.22 -1.07
C ASP A 116 -8.52 -0.95 -0.44
N TRP A 117 -7.69 0.08 -0.19
CA TRP A 117 -8.18 1.36 0.32
C TRP A 117 -9.16 2.04 -0.64
N LEU A 118 -8.84 2.04 -1.95
CA LEU A 118 -9.68 2.66 -2.97
C LEU A 118 -11.00 1.90 -3.20
N HIS A 119 -10.97 0.56 -3.17
CA HIS A 119 -12.13 -0.26 -3.54
C HIS A 119 -12.98 -0.67 -2.34
N GLU A 120 -12.36 -0.96 -1.20
CA GLU A 120 -13.07 -1.43 -0.01
C GLU A 120 -13.30 -0.32 1.03
N GLY A 121 -12.70 0.86 0.86
CA GLY A 121 -12.77 1.95 1.83
C GLY A 121 -12.07 1.64 3.16
N LEU A 122 -11.25 0.60 3.21
CA LEU A 122 -10.52 0.16 4.40
C LEU A 122 -9.02 0.34 4.20
N ALA A 123 -8.35 1.04 5.11
CA ALA A 123 -6.90 1.14 5.15
C ALA A 123 -6.30 -0.20 5.61
N ARG A 124 -6.41 -1.22 4.76
CA ARG A 124 -5.90 -2.56 5.01
C ARG A 124 -4.45 -2.65 4.55
N PRO A 125 -3.50 -2.90 5.47
CA PRO A 125 -2.12 -3.09 5.06
C PRO A 125 -1.95 -4.42 4.31
N ALA A 126 -1.28 -4.36 3.16
CA ALA A 126 -0.66 -5.54 2.59
C ALA A 126 0.70 -5.77 3.24
N VAL A 127 1.18 -7.01 3.23
CA VAL A 127 2.42 -7.41 3.90
C VAL A 127 3.44 -7.87 2.86
N ALA A 128 4.62 -7.27 2.85
CA ALA A 128 5.78 -7.78 2.13
C ALA A 128 6.65 -8.60 3.08
N VAL A 129 6.82 -9.89 2.78
CA VAL A 129 7.55 -10.86 3.60
C VAL A 129 8.87 -11.20 2.94
N MET A 130 9.97 -11.11 3.67
CA MET A 130 11.31 -11.32 3.13
C MET A 130 12.26 -11.96 4.11
N THR A 131 13.37 -12.48 3.59
CA THR A 131 14.45 -13.07 4.39
C THR A 131 15.30 -11.99 5.06
N SER A 132 16.38 -12.37 5.72
CA SER A 132 17.27 -11.46 6.47
C SER A 132 18.32 -10.78 5.61
N GLY A 133 18.99 -9.79 6.17
CA GLY A 133 20.14 -9.11 5.57
C GLY A 133 19.73 -8.05 4.55
N SER A 134 20.44 -7.97 3.43
CA SER A 134 20.18 -6.98 2.36
C SER A 134 18.80 -7.09 1.72
N ALA A 135 18.13 -8.24 1.83
CA ALA A 135 16.74 -8.42 1.44
C ALA A 135 15.82 -7.36 2.06
N VAL A 136 16.01 -7.07 3.34
CA VAL A 136 15.21 -6.06 4.07
C VAL A 136 15.49 -4.65 3.53
N ALA A 137 16.76 -4.34 3.26
CA ALA A 137 17.14 -3.04 2.71
C ALA A 137 16.52 -2.78 1.33
N ASN A 138 16.28 -3.81 0.52
CA ASN A 138 15.62 -3.68 -0.79
C ASN A 138 14.18 -3.17 -0.71
N ALA A 139 13.50 -3.31 0.42
CA ALA A 139 12.16 -2.77 0.62
C ALA A 139 12.15 -1.24 0.88
N HIS A 140 13.31 -0.62 1.18
CA HIS A 140 13.39 0.78 1.58
C HIS A 140 12.71 1.75 0.60
N PRO A 141 12.88 1.65 -0.73
CA PRO A 141 12.20 2.55 -1.66
C PRO A 141 10.67 2.51 -1.54
N ALA A 142 10.09 1.32 -1.41
CA ALA A 142 8.65 1.17 -1.25
C ALA A 142 8.15 1.67 0.12
N VAL A 143 8.98 1.55 1.17
CA VAL A 143 8.67 2.07 2.50
C VAL A 143 8.64 3.61 2.48
N VAL A 144 9.63 4.25 1.86
CA VAL A 144 9.65 5.72 1.70
C VAL A 144 8.44 6.20 0.90
N GLU A 145 8.11 5.52 -0.20
CA GLU A 145 6.93 5.82 -1.01
C GLU A 145 5.63 5.63 -0.21
N ALA A 146 5.51 4.54 0.55
CA ALA A 146 4.35 4.29 1.41
C ALA A 146 4.19 5.36 2.50
N ASP A 147 5.30 5.83 3.08
CA ASP A 147 5.29 6.93 4.05
C ASP A 147 4.85 8.24 3.38
N ALA A 148 5.43 8.62 2.26
CA ALA A 148 5.09 9.84 1.53
C ALA A 148 3.63 9.85 1.04
N ALA A 149 3.17 8.72 0.49
CA ALA A 149 1.81 8.58 -0.06
C ALA A 149 0.74 8.23 0.99
N GLY A 150 1.10 7.98 2.26
CA GLY A 150 0.17 7.57 3.31
C GLY A 150 -0.52 6.23 3.02
N VAL A 151 0.22 5.27 2.46
CA VAL A 151 -0.29 3.94 2.12
C VAL A 151 0.05 2.96 3.25
N PRO A 152 -0.93 2.21 3.78
CA PRO A 152 -0.66 1.21 4.80
C PRO A 152 0.20 0.07 4.23
N LEU A 153 1.35 -0.19 4.83
CA LEU A 153 2.27 -1.24 4.39
C LEU A 153 2.92 -1.90 5.62
N ILE A 154 3.04 -3.22 5.63
CA ILE A 154 3.81 -3.94 6.64
C ILE A 154 4.99 -4.63 5.97
N ILE A 155 6.20 -4.32 6.41
CA ILE A 155 7.38 -5.11 6.10
C ILE A 155 7.53 -6.14 7.20
N LEU A 156 7.47 -7.42 6.85
CA LEU A 156 7.66 -8.57 7.74
C LEU A 156 8.97 -9.26 7.37
N SER A 157 10.03 -8.93 8.08
CA SER A 157 11.36 -9.47 7.83
C SER A 157 11.69 -10.60 8.77
N ALA A 158 12.19 -11.71 8.23
CA ALA A 158 12.82 -12.72 9.06
C ALA A 158 14.23 -12.27 9.47
N ASP A 159 14.64 -12.60 10.69
CA ASP A 159 15.96 -12.25 11.20
C ASP A 159 16.59 -13.44 11.91
N ARG A 160 17.89 -13.34 12.16
CA ARG A 160 18.64 -14.29 12.98
C ARG A 160 18.43 -14.01 14.46
N PRO A 161 18.66 -15.02 15.33
CA PRO A 161 18.69 -14.80 16.76
C PRO A 161 19.66 -13.69 17.17
N HIS A 162 19.37 -12.97 18.23
CA HIS A 162 20.20 -11.89 18.75
C HIS A 162 21.68 -12.24 18.90
N ALA A 163 21.96 -13.46 19.32
CA ALA A 163 23.34 -13.96 19.54
C ALA A 163 24.20 -13.92 18.26
N LEU A 164 23.59 -13.83 17.07
CA LEU A 164 24.32 -13.80 15.79
C LEU A 164 24.43 -12.38 15.21
N VAL A 165 23.77 -11.39 15.77
CA VAL A 165 23.85 -10.01 15.30
C VAL A 165 25.20 -9.42 15.67
N ASN A 166 25.84 -8.72 14.73
CA ASN A 166 27.20 -8.12 14.87
C ASN A 166 28.34 -9.13 15.08
N THR A 167 28.15 -10.41 14.77
CA THR A 167 29.19 -11.44 14.86
C THR A 167 29.91 -11.73 13.54
N GLY A 168 29.49 -11.07 12.44
CA GLY A 168 29.95 -11.41 11.09
C GLY A 168 29.25 -12.64 10.49
N ALA A 169 28.19 -13.15 11.12
CA ALA A 169 27.42 -14.26 10.58
C ALA A 169 26.84 -13.91 9.19
N SER A 170 26.87 -14.90 8.28
CA SER A 170 26.42 -14.70 6.90
C SER A 170 24.99 -14.13 6.83
N GLN A 171 24.77 -13.17 5.95
CA GLN A 171 23.48 -12.53 5.66
C GLN A 171 22.80 -11.99 6.94
N THR A 172 23.59 -11.39 7.83
CA THR A 172 23.15 -10.80 9.10
C THR A 172 23.48 -9.31 9.12
N THR A 173 22.52 -8.49 9.47
CA THR A 173 22.67 -7.05 9.64
C THR A 173 21.80 -6.57 10.81
N VAL A 174 21.96 -5.34 11.25
CA VAL A 174 21.06 -4.70 12.19
C VAL A 174 19.80 -4.31 11.44
N GLN A 175 18.73 -5.11 11.56
CA GLN A 175 17.48 -4.89 10.85
C GLN A 175 16.53 -3.96 11.61
N THR A 176 16.60 -3.95 12.94
CA THR A 176 15.81 -3.04 13.76
C THR A 176 16.21 -1.60 13.46
N GLY A 177 15.22 -0.77 13.07
CA GLY A 177 15.46 0.63 12.71
C GLY A 177 16.01 0.86 11.30
N ILE A 178 16.13 -0.17 10.45
CA ILE A 178 16.74 -0.05 9.11
C ILE A 178 16.01 0.96 8.20
N PHE A 179 14.72 1.19 8.40
CA PHE A 179 13.93 2.15 7.63
C PHE A 179 13.90 3.56 8.23
N GLY A 180 14.56 3.77 9.37
CA GLY A 180 14.68 5.08 10.01
C GLY A 180 13.34 5.76 10.24
N ALA A 181 13.26 7.04 9.88
CA ALA A 181 12.07 7.87 10.07
C ALA A 181 10.89 7.49 9.17
N ALA A 182 11.11 6.71 8.11
CA ALA A 182 10.05 6.30 7.20
C ALA A 182 9.07 5.30 7.82
N THR A 183 9.43 4.61 8.91
CA THR A 183 8.50 3.75 9.67
C THR A 183 8.10 4.41 10.99
N ARG A 184 6.78 4.46 11.26
CA ARG A 184 6.24 5.06 12.48
C ARG A 184 6.01 4.06 13.62
N TYR A 185 6.08 2.79 13.32
CA TYR A 185 6.00 1.69 14.28
C TYR A 185 6.92 0.57 13.85
N GLN A 186 7.60 -0.02 14.82
CA GLN A 186 8.39 -1.23 14.62
C GLN A 186 8.31 -2.13 15.84
N ALA A 187 8.43 -3.44 15.63
CA ALA A 187 8.54 -4.43 16.69
C ALA A 187 9.56 -5.50 16.30
N ASP A 188 10.32 -5.95 17.29
CA ASP A 188 11.28 -7.06 17.19
C ASP A 188 10.72 -8.26 17.96
N LEU A 189 10.29 -9.28 17.22
CA LEU A 189 9.63 -10.47 17.74
C LEU A 189 10.62 -11.62 17.82
N GLY A 190 10.79 -12.19 19.00
CA GLY A 190 11.65 -13.34 19.25
C GLY A 190 10.86 -14.58 19.68
N ASP A 191 11.51 -15.73 19.67
CA ASP A 191 10.98 -17.03 20.08
C ASP A 191 10.66 -17.13 21.59
N THR A 192 11.14 -16.16 22.36
CA THR A 192 10.87 -16.05 23.82
C THR A 192 9.55 -15.29 24.10
N ASN A 193 8.94 -14.68 23.08
CA ASN A 193 7.69 -13.98 23.28
C ASN A 193 6.52 -14.96 23.46
N ALA A 194 5.74 -14.78 24.50
CA ALA A 194 4.49 -15.50 24.66
C ALA A 194 3.54 -15.19 23.49
N SER A 195 2.72 -16.15 23.06
CA SER A 195 1.80 -15.99 21.92
C SER A 195 0.89 -14.77 22.05
N GLY A 196 0.40 -14.46 23.25
CA GLY A 196 -0.39 -13.27 23.53
C GLY A 196 0.37 -11.95 23.31
N ALA A 197 1.68 -11.92 23.64
CA ALA A 197 2.52 -10.76 23.39
C ALA A 197 2.73 -10.55 21.87
N VAL A 198 2.97 -11.64 21.13
CA VAL A 198 3.07 -11.61 19.65
C VAL A 198 1.80 -11.07 19.04
N ALA A 199 0.63 -11.61 19.42
CA ALA A 199 -0.67 -11.16 18.92
C ALA A 199 -0.91 -9.67 19.22
N ASN A 200 -0.52 -9.18 20.39
CA ASN A 200 -0.65 -7.77 20.74
C ASN A 200 0.26 -6.88 19.88
N GLN A 201 1.52 -7.27 19.64
CA GLN A 201 2.45 -6.53 18.80
C GLN A 201 1.96 -6.46 17.33
N VAL A 202 1.47 -7.58 16.79
CA VAL A 202 0.92 -7.63 15.43
C VAL A 202 -0.33 -6.75 15.31
N ARG A 203 -1.25 -6.81 16.28
CA ARG A 203 -2.45 -5.93 16.28
C ARG A 203 -2.08 -4.45 16.33
N ARG A 204 -1.09 -4.08 17.15
CA ARG A 204 -0.58 -2.70 17.21
C ARG A 204 0.05 -2.28 15.89
N ALA A 205 0.81 -3.16 15.24
CA ALA A 205 1.39 -2.92 13.93
C ALA A 205 0.32 -2.67 12.86
N VAL A 206 -0.72 -3.51 12.81
CA VAL A 206 -1.85 -3.33 11.88
C VAL A 206 -2.62 -2.03 12.19
N ALA A 207 -2.86 -1.72 13.46
CA ALA A 207 -3.52 -0.49 13.87
C ALA A 207 -2.70 0.75 13.52
N ALA A 208 -1.37 0.70 13.69
CA ALA A 208 -0.48 1.78 13.27
C ALA A 208 -0.46 1.92 11.74
N ALA A 209 -0.27 0.81 11.01
CA ALA A 209 -0.24 0.81 9.56
C ALA A 209 -1.54 1.36 8.95
N SER A 210 -2.69 0.99 9.51
CA SER A 210 -4.00 1.45 9.05
C SER A 210 -4.35 2.90 9.46
N GLY A 211 -3.48 3.61 10.18
CA GLY A 211 -3.74 4.97 10.64
C GLY A 211 -4.66 5.06 11.87
N ARG A 212 -4.94 3.95 12.57
CA ARG A 212 -5.78 3.97 13.79
C ARG A 212 -5.11 4.66 14.97
N LEU A 213 -3.78 4.60 15.04
CA LEU A 213 -3.03 5.18 16.16
C LEU A 213 -2.57 6.61 15.91
N ILE A 214 -2.34 6.99 14.64
CA ILE A 214 -1.71 8.28 14.28
C ILE A 214 -2.49 9.05 13.20
N LEU A 215 -3.74 8.69 12.96
CA LEU A 215 -4.68 9.26 12.01
C LEU A 215 -4.39 8.98 10.53
N ASP A 216 -3.12 8.95 10.10
CA ASP A 216 -2.72 8.61 8.73
C ASP A 216 -2.24 7.15 8.63
N PRO A 217 -2.57 6.43 7.54
CA PRO A 217 -1.91 5.18 7.21
C PRO A 217 -0.41 5.37 6.97
N VAL A 218 0.39 4.41 7.43
CA VAL A 218 1.87 4.48 7.37
C VAL A 218 2.49 3.11 7.16
N PRO A 219 3.73 3.04 6.66
CA PRO A 219 4.48 1.80 6.71
C PRO A 219 4.95 1.46 8.13
N VAL A 220 4.97 0.17 8.44
CA VAL A 220 5.48 -0.37 9.70
C VAL A 220 6.41 -1.54 9.45
N HIS A 221 7.29 -1.83 10.42
CA HIS A 221 8.24 -2.94 10.33
C HIS A 221 8.05 -3.93 11.47
N LEU A 222 7.84 -5.20 11.12
CA LEU A 222 7.87 -6.34 12.03
C LEU A 222 9.10 -7.18 11.72
N ASN A 223 10.08 -7.17 12.60
CA ASN A 223 11.27 -8.00 12.53
C ASN A 223 11.04 -9.28 13.34
N VAL A 224 11.22 -10.47 12.74
CA VAL A 224 10.91 -11.75 13.37
C VAL A 224 12.17 -12.59 13.45
N ARG A 225 12.65 -12.84 14.67
CA ARG A 225 13.86 -13.62 14.94
C ARG A 225 13.53 -15.10 14.98
N LEU A 226 14.10 -15.84 14.06
CA LEU A 226 13.82 -17.27 13.86
C LEU A 226 15.09 -18.10 14.06
N ALA A 227 15.09 -18.92 15.11
CA ALA A 227 16.17 -19.86 15.38
C ALA A 227 15.92 -21.21 14.68
N PRO A 228 16.96 -21.91 14.19
CA PRO A 228 16.81 -23.29 13.70
C PRO A 228 16.25 -24.24 14.79
N PRO A 229 15.50 -25.29 14.37
CA PRO A 229 15.18 -25.72 13.01
C PRO A 229 14.07 -24.85 12.39
N LEU A 230 14.23 -24.51 11.08
CA LEU A 230 13.35 -23.60 10.35
C LEU A 230 12.22 -24.32 9.60
N ALA A 231 12.39 -25.59 9.25
CA ALA A 231 11.34 -26.38 8.64
C ALA A 231 10.37 -26.91 9.71
N PRO A 232 9.06 -26.84 9.49
CA PRO A 232 8.09 -27.45 10.42
C PRO A 232 8.16 -28.98 10.34
N ALA A 233 7.89 -29.65 11.45
CA ALA A 233 7.82 -31.11 11.49
C ALA A 233 6.56 -31.66 10.78
N ALA A 234 5.49 -30.85 10.68
CA ALA A 234 4.23 -31.19 10.04
C ALA A 234 3.52 -29.93 9.53
N PRO A 235 2.66 -30.04 8.51
CA PRO A 235 1.79 -28.96 8.06
C PRO A 235 0.97 -28.38 9.22
N TRP A 236 0.63 -27.10 9.13
CA TRP A 236 -0.18 -26.44 10.14
C TRP A 236 -1.67 -26.72 9.90
N GLN A 237 -2.31 -27.38 10.83
CA GLN A 237 -3.76 -27.43 10.89
C GLN A 237 -4.24 -26.06 11.35
N VAL A 238 -4.54 -25.18 10.38
CA VAL A 238 -4.94 -23.79 10.68
C VAL A 238 -6.25 -23.82 11.49
N PRO A 239 -6.26 -23.29 12.74
CA PRO A 239 -7.49 -23.25 13.53
C PRO A 239 -8.49 -22.30 12.88
N HIS A 240 -9.74 -22.33 13.35
CA HIS A 240 -10.71 -21.31 12.93
C HIS A 240 -10.24 -19.92 13.38
N LEU A 241 -10.00 -19.04 12.42
CA LEU A 241 -9.59 -17.64 12.64
C LEU A 241 -10.74 -16.72 12.25
N GLU A 242 -11.04 -15.75 13.10
CA GLU A 242 -12.09 -14.74 12.83
C GLU A 242 -11.43 -13.40 12.46
N PRO A 243 -11.41 -13.01 11.17
CA PRO A 243 -10.88 -11.71 10.76
C PRO A 243 -11.69 -10.56 11.35
N LYS A 244 -11.02 -9.66 12.08
CA LYS A 244 -11.62 -8.51 12.75
C LYS A 244 -11.20 -7.22 12.06
N THR A 245 -12.10 -6.63 11.29
CA THR A 245 -11.79 -5.41 10.52
C THR A 245 -11.77 -4.14 11.36
N HIS A 246 -12.22 -4.19 12.61
CA HIS A 246 -12.20 -3.01 13.51
C HIS A 246 -10.79 -2.49 13.83
N TRP A 247 -9.73 -3.26 13.54
CA TRP A 247 -8.34 -2.80 13.59
C TRP A 247 -7.96 -1.91 12.40
N LEU A 248 -8.74 -1.96 11.32
CA LEU A 248 -8.52 -1.17 10.13
C LEU A 248 -9.24 0.17 10.24
N ARG A 249 -8.65 1.21 9.67
CA ARG A 249 -9.34 2.49 9.55
C ARG A 249 -10.34 2.40 8.40
N ALA A 250 -11.60 2.67 8.70
CA ALA A 250 -12.61 2.85 7.67
C ALA A 250 -12.60 4.30 7.17
N ARG A 251 -12.87 4.47 5.88
CA ARG A 251 -13.14 5.80 5.31
C ARG A 251 -14.50 6.27 5.81
N LYS A 252 -14.57 7.52 6.24
CA LYS A 252 -15.85 8.14 6.56
C LYS A 252 -16.49 8.66 5.27
N PRO A 253 -17.82 8.51 5.11
CA PRO A 253 -18.55 9.15 4.03
C PRO A 253 -18.29 10.66 3.99
N LEU A 254 -18.21 11.22 2.78
CA LEU A 254 -17.95 12.65 2.59
C LEU A 254 -19.02 13.53 3.28
N GLU A 255 -20.26 13.08 3.26
CA GLU A 255 -21.38 13.76 3.92
C GLU A 255 -21.15 13.92 5.44
N GLU A 256 -20.59 12.89 6.11
CA GLU A 256 -20.19 12.99 7.52
C GLU A 256 -19.02 13.96 7.72
N GLN A 257 -18.06 13.96 6.79
CA GLN A 257 -16.88 14.83 6.86
C GLN A 257 -17.25 16.30 6.69
N LEU A 258 -18.17 16.60 5.78
CA LEU A 258 -18.63 17.95 5.51
C LEU A 258 -19.81 18.42 6.38
N ASN A 259 -20.29 17.60 7.32
CA ASN A 259 -21.41 17.93 8.21
C ASN A 259 -22.63 18.50 7.46
N GLY A 260 -23.00 17.89 6.32
CA GLY A 260 -24.14 18.31 5.49
C GLY A 260 -23.92 19.59 4.68
N VAL A 261 -22.67 20.04 4.49
CA VAL A 261 -22.37 21.18 3.63
C VAL A 261 -22.63 20.84 2.17
N THR A 262 -23.48 21.59 1.53
CA THR A 262 -23.76 21.44 0.09
C THR A 262 -22.69 22.10 -0.77
N VAL A 263 -22.58 21.69 -2.04
CA VAL A 263 -21.68 22.28 -3.05
C VAL A 263 -21.80 23.81 -3.11
N SER A 264 -23.03 24.33 -3.01
CA SER A 264 -23.30 25.78 -3.02
C SER A 264 -22.81 26.53 -1.77
N GLN A 265 -22.66 25.84 -0.66
CA GLN A 265 -22.24 26.46 0.62
C GLN A 265 -20.72 26.40 0.82
N VAL A 266 -20.01 25.57 0.07
CA VAL A 266 -18.57 25.38 0.25
C VAL A 266 -17.80 26.66 -0.06
N GLY A 267 -18.11 27.34 -1.16
CA GLY A 267 -17.46 28.59 -1.52
C GLY A 267 -17.47 29.60 -0.38
N CYS A 268 -18.67 29.90 0.17
CA CYS A 268 -18.81 30.85 1.28
C CYS A 268 -18.01 30.43 2.53
N ARG A 269 -18.00 29.14 2.88
CA ARG A 269 -17.26 28.65 4.06
C ARG A 269 -15.74 28.72 3.91
N LEU A 270 -15.26 28.56 2.67
CA LEU A 270 -13.84 28.59 2.34
C LEU A 270 -13.35 29.97 1.93
N GLY A 271 -14.22 30.98 1.89
CA GLY A 271 -13.86 32.31 1.41
C GLY A 271 -13.60 32.38 -0.09
N LEU A 272 -14.04 31.36 -0.86
CA LEU A 272 -13.94 31.32 -2.32
C LEU A 272 -15.20 31.91 -2.95
N ASP A 273 -15.02 32.75 -3.94
CA ASP A 273 -16.11 33.38 -4.72
C ASP A 273 -16.22 32.72 -6.09
N PRO A 274 -17.27 31.93 -6.36
CA PRO A 274 -17.47 31.27 -7.66
C PRO A 274 -17.54 32.24 -8.86
N ALA A 275 -17.85 33.52 -8.65
CA ALA A 275 -17.91 34.51 -9.70
C ALA A 275 -16.54 35.05 -10.14
N ARG A 276 -15.50 34.82 -9.34
CA ARG A 276 -14.13 35.20 -9.68
C ARG A 276 -13.43 34.09 -10.48
N ARG A 277 -12.34 34.44 -11.15
CA ARG A 277 -11.55 33.49 -11.94
C ARG A 277 -10.77 32.53 -11.04
N GLY A 278 -11.29 31.33 -10.89
CA GLY A 278 -10.71 30.30 -10.06
C GLY A 278 -10.39 29.03 -10.83
N VAL A 279 -9.55 28.20 -10.23
CA VAL A 279 -9.15 26.89 -10.75
C VAL A 279 -9.17 25.87 -9.62
N ILE A 280 -9.61 24.66 -9.91
CA ILE A 280 -9.50 23.53 -8.97
C ILE A 280 -8.35 22.64 -9.42
N VAL A 281 -7.37 22.44 -8.52
CA VAL A 281 -6.24 21.52 -8.71
C VAL A 281 -6.49 20.28 -7.88
N VAL A 282 -6.51 19.11 -8.53
CA VAL A 282 -6.62 17.82 -7.82
C VAL A 282 -5.35 17.02 -8.02
N GLY A 283 -4.59 16.87 -6.94
CA GLY A 283 -3.36 16.09 -6.90
C GLY A 283 -3.58 14.64 -6.53
N ASP A 284 -2.52 14.00 -6.03
CA ASP A 284 -2.60 12.63 -5.52
C ASP A 284 -3.65 12.53 -4.42
N ASN A 285 -4.56 11.59 -4.57
CA ASN A 285 -5.69 11.41 -3.66
C ASN A 285 -6.07 9.93 -3.56
N ASP A 286 -6.42 9.49 -2.37
CA ASP A 286 -6.89 8.15 -2.06
C ASP A 286 -8.40 8.13 -1.72
N ASP A 287 -9.07 9.29 -1.83
CA ASP A 287 -10.48 9.49 -1.54
C ASP A 287 -11.26 9.83 -2.81
N ALA A 288 -11.92 8.82 -3.37
CA ALA A 288 -12.70 9.00 -4.59
C ALA A 288 -13.90 9.96 -4.38
N GLU A 289 -14.51 9.96 -3.19
CA GLU A 289 -15.64 10.85 -2.91
C GLU A 289 -15.18 12.31 -2.87
N LEU A 290 -14.06 12.60 -2.20
CA LEU A 290 -13.47 13.93 -2.16
C LEU A 290 -13.05 14.41 -3.56
N ALA A 291 -12.47 13.53 -4.37
CA ALA A 291 -12.10 13.84 -5.75
C ALA A 291 -13.33 14.14 -6.63
N HIS A 292 -14.38 13.32 -6.53
CA HIS A 292 -15.63 13.57 -7.26
C HIS A 292 -16.35 14.83 -6.76
N PHE A 293 -16.27 15.12 -5.47
CA PHE A 293 -16.80 16.38 -4.93
C PHE A 293 -16.08 17.60 -5.53
N ALA A 294 -14.74 17.56 -5.63
CA ALA A 294 -13.97 18.61 -6.31
C ALA A 294 -14.41 18.78 -7.77
N ALA A 295 -14.64 17.69 -8.49
CA ALA A 295 -15.15 17.73 -9.86
C ALA A 295 -16.57 18.31 -9.95
N SER A 296 -17.42 18.04 -8.97
CA SER A 296 -18.77 18.62 -8.87
C SER A 296 -18.72 20.13 -8.60
N LEU A 297 -17.78 20.58 -7.76
CA LEU A 297 -17.51 22.00 -7.56
C LEU A 297 -17.04 22.68 -8.85
N ALA A 298 -16.11 22.07 -9.57
CA ALA A 298 -15.61 22.56 -10.85
C ALA A 298 -16.77 22.77 -11.84
N HIS A 299 -17.68 21.83 -11.93
CA HIS A 299 -18.88 21.92 -12.77
C HIS A 299 -19.83 23.03 -12.32
N ALA A 300 -20.12 23.08 -11.03
CA ALA A 300 -21.09 24.05 -10.48
C ALA A 300 -20.59 25.50 -10.56
N TRP A 301 -19.28 25.72 -10.41
CA TRP A 301 -18.67 27.05 -10.46
C TRP A 301 -18.17 27.45 -11.86
N GLY A 302 -18.19 26.52 -12.82
CA GLY A 302 -17.61 26.75 -14.14
C GLY A 302 -16.09 26.90 -14.13
N TRP A 303 -15.42 26.40 -13.07
CA TRP A 303 -13.98 26.49 -12.95
C TRP A 303 -13.27 25.33 -13.66
N PRO A 304 -12.15 25.60 -14.35
CA PRO A 304 -11.31 24.52 -14.89
C PRO A 304 -10.82 23.57 -13.80
N LEU A 305 -10.79 22.28 -14.12
CA LEU A 305 -10.28 21.22 -13.26
C LEU A 305 -8.93 20.74 -13.78
N LEU A 306 -7.87 21.00 -13.03
CA LEU A 306 -6.51 20.57 -13.34
C LEU A 306 -6.21 19.29 -12.54
N ALA A 307 -6.42 18.15 -13.19
CA ALA A 307 -6.36 16.84 -12.56
C ALA A 307 -5.04 16.12 -12.85
N GLU A 308 -4.20 15.91 -11.85
CA GLU A 308 -2.99 15.12 -11.97
C GLU A 308 -3.31 13.63 -12.24
N PRO A 309 -2.38 12.82 -12.78
CA PRO A 309 -2.63 11.42 -13.14
C PRO A 309 -3.21 10.55 -12.01
N THR A 310 -2.87 10.84 -10.76
CA THR A 310 -3.30 10.09 -9.58
C THR A 310 -4.51 10.71 -8.85
N SER A 311 -5.14 11.73 -9.46
CA SER A 311 -6.25 12.50 -8.87
C SER A 311 -7.59 11.78 -8.80
N LEU A 312 -7.76 10.63 -9.47
CA LEU A 312 -9.00 9.86 -9.64
C LEU A 312 -10.11 10.54 -10.49
N VAL A 313 -9.90 11.81 -10.95
CA VAL A 313 -10.90 12.57 -11.70
C VAL A 313 -10.40 13.08 -13.07
N ARG A 314 -9.28 12.54 -13.54
CA ARG A 314 -8.67 12.95 -14.81
C ARG A 314 -9.58 12.74 -16.04
N THR A 315 -10.49 11.81 -15.98
CA THR A 315 -11.46 11.52 -17.06
C THR A 315 -12.77 12.30 -16.94
N ASN A 316 -12.87 13.21 -15.94
CA ASN A 316 -14.06 14.05 -15.78
C ASN A 316 -14.20 15.03 -16.95
N ALA A 317 -15.44 15.36 -17.33
CA ALA A 317 -15.73 16.26 -18.46
C ALA A 317 -15.15 17.67 -18.29
N ASN A 318 -14.96 18.15 -17.05
CA ASN A 318 -14.40 19.46 -16.73
C ASN A 318 -12.86 19.43 -16.62
N ALA A 319 -12.22 18.25 -16.71
CA ALA A 319 -10.78 18.12 -16.60
C ALA A 319 -10.08 18.64 -17.87
N VAL A 320 -9.14 19.55 -17.67
CA VAL A 320 -8.32 20.11 -18.75
C VAL A 320 -7.16 19.14 -19.02
N ALA A 321 -7.24 18.37 -20.11
CA ALA A 321 -6.28 17.33 -20.44
C ALA A 321 -4.85 17.84 -20.62
N ALA A 322 -4.68 19.01 -21.24
CA ALA A 322 -3.39 19.62 -21.57
C ALA A 322 -2.97 20.73 -20.58
N TYR A 323 -3.50 20.74 -19.36
CA TYR A 323 -3.28 21.82 -18.40
C TYR A 323 -1.79 22.15 -18.20
N SER A 324 -0.91 21.16 -18.18
CA SER A 324 0.53 21.36 -17.98
C SER A 324 1.16 22.17 -19.11
N ALA A 325 0.78 21.90 -20.36
CA ALA A 325 1.22 22.67 -21.52
C ALA A 325 0.60 24.09 -21.54
N LEU A 326 -0.69 24.20 -21.20
CA LEU A 326 -1.38 25.48 -21.11
C LEU A 326 -0.78 26.41 -20.06
N LEU A 327 -0.46 25.88 -18.88
CA LEU A 327 0.20 26.65 -17.82
C LEU A 327 1.66 26.99 -18.15
N ALA A 328 2.34 26.16 -18.97
CA ALA A 328 3.74 26.34 -19.34
C ALA A 328 3.94 27.31 -20.53
N GLY A 329 2.87 27.78 -21.17
CA GLY A 329 2.99 28.77 -22.25
C GLY A 329 2.88 28.23 -23.68
N GLY A 330 2.30 27.07 -23.89
CA GLY A 330 1.70 26.63 -25.17
C GLY A 330 2.61 26.01 -26.24
N ASP A 331 3.92 26.22 -26.27
CA ASP A 331 4.80 25.62 -27.28
C ASP A 331 5.66 24.43 -26.75
N GLY A 332 5.55 24.14 -25.47
CA GLY A 332 6.29 23.04 -24.86
C GLY A 332 7.81 23.24 -24.79
N SER A 333 8.33 24.37 -25.22
CA SER A 333 9.74 24.71 -25.11
C SER A 333 10.02 25.29 -23.72
N VAL A 334 10.72 24.53 -22.89
CA VAL A 334 11.31 25.02 -21.65
C VAL A 334 12.66 25.60 -22.03
N GLY A 335 12.79 26.93 -21.99
CA GLY A 335 14.10 27.58 -22.12
C GLY A 335 15.06 27.05 -21.08
N GLY A 336 16.35 26.91 -21.41
CA GLY A 336 17.37 26.36 -20.50
C GLY A 336 17.58 27.16 -19.20
N ASP A 337 16.94 28.32 -19.06
CA ASP A 337 16.95 29.21 -17.89
C ASP A 337 15.66 29.09 -17.02
N GLY A 338 14.73 28.19 -17.39
CA GLY A 338 13.47 28.02 -16.68
C GLY A 338 12.41 29.08 -16.99
N SER A 339 12.66 30.00 -17.92
CA SER A 339 11.68 30.98 -18.34
C SER A 339 10.60 30.35 -19.23
N VAL A 340 9.35 30.63 -18.93
CA VAL A 340 8.18 30.21 -19.69
C VAL A 340 7.68 31.42 -20.48
N GLY A 341 7.85 31.40 -21.78
CA GLY A 341 7.37 32.47 -22.68
C GLY A 341 6.21 31.98 -23.52
N GLY A 342 5.12 32.77 -23.64
CA GLY A 342 3.99 32.49 -24.49
C GLY A 342 2.64 32.82 -23.85
N ASP A 343 1.52 32.69 -24.64
CA ASP A 343 0.16 33.01 -24.18
C ASP A 343 -0.32 32.25 -22.95
N GLY A 344 0.29 31.11 -22.62
CA GLY A 344 -0.01 30.34 -21.42
C GLY A 344 0.43 31.02 -20.12
N ALA A 345 1.48 31.81 -20.15
CA ALA A 345 1.88 32.64 -19.01
C ALA A 345 0.80 33.69 -18.70
N GLN A 346 0.08 34.18 -19.71
CA GLN A 346 -1.04 35.11 -19.54
C GLN A 346 -2.23 34.42 -18.88
N LEU A 347 -2.57 33.19 -19.29
CA LEU A 347 -3.69 32.42 -18.69
C LEU A 347 -3.44 32.14 -17.21
N SER A 348 -2.21 31.78 -16.84
CA SER A 348 -1.87 31.55 -15.44
C SER A 348 -1.99 32.84 -14.61
N GLN A 349 -1.66 34.00 -15.16
CA GLN A 349 -1.75 35.30 -14.50
C GLN A 349 -3.19 35.74 -14.21
N GLU A 350 -4.14 35.25 -14.99
CA GLU A 350 -5.55 35.56 -14.79
C GLU A 350 -6.23 34.84 -13.64
N ILE A 351 -5.58 33.82 -13.09
CA ILE A 351 -6.12 33.04 -11.95
C ILE A 351 -6.01 33.86 -10.66
N GLU A 352 -7.14 34.05 -9.99
CA GLU A 352 -7.25 34.82 -8.76
C GLU A 352 -7.47 33.94 -7.53
N GLN A 353 -7.98 32.71 -7.72
CA GLN A 353 -8.32 31.79 -6.63
C GLN A 353 -7.97 30.34 -7.00
N LEU A 354 -7.52 29.59 -6.03
CA LEU A 354 -7.23 28.15 -6.14
C LEU A 354 -7.94 27.38 -5.05
N LEU A 355 -8.61 26.30 -5.46
CA LEU A 355 -8.99 25.22 -4.59
C LEU A 355 -8.09 24.03 -4.89
N VAL A 356 -7.28 23.64 -3.95
CA VAL A 356 -6.38 22.49 -4.06
C VAL A 356 -6.97 21.32 -3.31
N VAL A 357 -7.04 20.15 -3.93
CA VAL A 357 -7.56 18.92 -3.32
C VAL A 357 -6.51 17.82 -3.41
N GLY A 358 -6.22 17.19 -2.28
CA GLY A 358 -5.18 16.18 -2.18
C GLY A 358 -3.77 16.78 -2.19
N HIS A 359 -2.80 16.08 -2.81
CA HIS A 359 -1.38 16.46 -2.77
C HIS A 359 -0.78 16.57 -4.18
N PRO A 360 -0.87 17.74 -4.84
CA PRO A 360 -0.33 17.93 -6.19
C PRO A 360 1.19 18.13 -6.15
N THR A 361 1.94 17.26 -6.82
CA THR A 361 3.42 17.30 -6.82
C THR A 361 4.07 16.90 -8.15
N LEU A 362 3.28 16.48 -9.14
CA LEU A 362 3.85 15.82 -10.32
C LEU A 362 4.36 16.77 -11.41
N THR A 363 3.82 17.99 -11.51
CA THR A 363 4.17 18.87 -12.61
C THR A 363 4.71 20.23 -12.16
N ARG A 364 5.81 20.67 -12.80
CA ARG A 364 6.41 21.99 -12.51
C ARG A 364 5.44 23.15 -12.69
N PRO A 365 4.60 23.20 -13.75
CA PRO A 365 3.65 24.29 -13.92
C PRO A 365 2.62 24.39 -12.79
N ILE A 366 2.15 23.26 -12.24
CA ILE A 366 1.31 23.27 -11.04
C ILE A 366 2.09 23.80 -9.86
N GLY A 367 3.34 23.34 -9.63
CA GLY A 367 4.18 23.87 -8.56
C GLY A 367 4.40 25.38 -8.65
N ALA A 368 4.63 25.91 -9.86
CA ALA A 368 4.75 27.35 -10.10
C ALA A 368 3.44 28.11 -9.81
N LEU A 369 2.31 27.53 -10.20
CA LEU A 369 0.98 28.11 -9.91
C LEU A 369 0.71 28.16 -8.40
N LEU A 370 1.01 27.09 -7.67
CA LEU A 370 0.82 27.00 -6.22
C LEU A 370 1.75 27.96 -5.45
N ALA A 371 2.92 28.28 -5.99
CA ALA A 371 3.89 29.18 -5.37
C ALA A 371 3.53 30.68 -5.50
N ARG A 372 2.46 31.02 -6.20
CA ARG A 372 2.03 32.42 -6.40
C ARG A 372 1.41 32.98 -5.14
N GLU A 373 1.99 34.07 -4.63
CA GLU A 373 1.58 34.78 -3.40
C GLU A 373 0.34 35.68 -3.62
N ASP A 374 0.02 36.00 -4.86
CA ASP A 374 -1.10 36.89 -5.23
C ASP A 374 -2.43 36.17 -5.41
N ILE A 375 -2.44 34.83 -5.32
CA ILE A 375 -3.63 33.99 -5.47
C ILE A 375 -4.16 33.59 -4.09
N TYR A 376 -5.45 33.76 -3.89
CA TYR A 376 -6.12 33.20 -2.71
C TYR A 376 -6.24 31.68 -2.84
N GLN A 377 -5.58 30.93 -1.94
CA GLN A 377 -5.50 29.48 -2.02
C GLN A 377 -6.14 28.80 -0.81
N VAL A 378 -6.90 27.75 -1.07
CA VAL A 378 -7.48 26.88 -0.06
C VAL A 378 -7.12 25.43 -0.38
N VAL A 379 -6.67 24.67 0.62
CA VAL A 379 -6.35 23.25 0.49
C VAL A 379 -7.39 22.41 1.22
N LEU A 380 -7.99 21.47 0.52
CA LEU A 380 -8.83 20.43 1.11
C LEU A 380 -8.08 19.11 1.15
N THR A 381 -7.94 18.56 2.33
CA THR A 381 -7.28 17.28 2.56
C THR A 381 -8.04 16.45 3.59
N ASN A 382 -8.02 15.12 3.41
CA ASN A 382 -8.51 14.16 4.41
C ASN A 382 -7.38 13.55 5.23
N ARG A 383 -6.14 14.07 5.09
CA ARG A 383 -4.94 13.58 5.76
C ARG A 383 -4.55 14.48 6.91
N ALA A 384 -3.95 13.89 7.95
CA ALA A 384 -3.35 14.64 9.06
C ALA A 384 -1.98 15.24 8.68
N ARG A 385 -1.41 14.85 7.54
CA ARG A 385 -0.15 15.41 7.04
C ARG A 385 -0.37 16.76 6.41
N TRP A 386 0.66 17.60 6.52
CA TRP A 386 0.68 18.88 5.84
C TRP A 386 0.56 18.70 4.32
N SER A 387 -0.46 19.30 3.73
CA SER A 387 -0.77 19.14 2.29
C SER A 387 -0.58 20.42 1.49
N ASP A 388 -0.28 21.54 2.13
CA ASP A 388 0.09 22.77 1.44
C ASP A 388 1.57 22.71 1.02
N VAL A 389 1.80 22.37 -0.23
CA VAL A 389 3.12 22.16 -0.82
C VAL A 389 3.93 23.43 -0.90
N SER A 390 3.26 24.56 -1.13
CA SER A 390 3.90 25.87 -1.35
C SER A 390 3.99 26.74 -0.10
N GLY A 391 3.22 26.43 0.93
CA GLY A 391 3.08 27.25 2.13
C GLY A 391 2.28 28.54 1.91
N GLN A 392 1.48 28.61 0.82
CA GLN A 392 0.72 29.81 0.43
C GLN A 392 -0.77 29.71 0.75
N ALA A 393 -1.24 28.56 1.24
CA ALA A 393 -2.67 28.38 1.52
C ALA A 393 -3.15 29.24 2.66
N ALA A 394 -4.25 29.97 2.44
CA ALA A 394 -4.94 30.72 3.48
C ALA A 394 -5.62 29.79 4.50
N TYR A 395 -6.05 28.61 4.05
CA TYR A 395 -6.66 27.55 4.86
C TYR A 395 -6.23 26.16 4.37
N VAL A 396 -6.00 25.26 5.33
CA VAL A 396 -5.75 23.83 5.10
C VAL A 396 -6.71 23.02 5.95
#